data_5c86471a4ba53035ba3a0ee95404a913
#
_entry.id   5c86471a4ba53035ba3a0ee95404a913
#
_cell.length_a   1.000
_cell.length_b   1.000
_cell.length_c   1.000
_cell.angle_alpha   90.00
_cell.angle_beta   90.00
_cell.angle_gamma   90.00
#
_symmetry.space_group_name_H-M   'P 1'
#
loop_
_entity.id
_entity.type
_entity.pdbx_description
1 polymer ?
#
loop_
_entity_poly.entity_id
_entity_poly.type
_entity_poly.pdbx_seq_one_letter_code
_entity_poly.pdbx_strand_id
1 'polypeptide(L)'
;MCDDELWFSKDGTEKQALSEKDTEVIKKMIDAIRERYPEAYKALSKEYQKSAMNVPYYQFLIVRRFCKCNFGKLDTTTYDIDNLGRLNFEKVECPLRGECKNEGIICSPKFNSKLSPAEERVMNLIYQGFTKEEVGEKLCLSPNTIKQHVRSAYCKLGVHDKGEFVKLAKDNGFF
;
A
#
# COMPACT_ATOMS: atom_id res chain seq x y z
N MET A 1 3.24 27.50 6.56
CA MET A 1 1.87 27.15 6.13
C MET A 1 2.00 25.90 5.27
N CYS A 2 1.52 24.76 5.70
CA CYS A 2 1.53 23.58 4.84
C CYS A 2 0.48 23.81 3.77
N ASP A 3 0.90 23.85 2.50
CA ASP A 3 -0.03 23.88 1.37
C ASP A 3 -0.96 22.69 1.49
N ASP A 4 -2.22 22.99 1.72
CA ASP A 4 -3.24 21.99 2.09
C ASP A 4 -3.79 21.28 0.85
N GLU A 5 -3.21 21.57 -0.32
CA GLU A 5 -3.61 21.06 -1.63
C GLU A 5 -2.78 19.84 -2.05
N LEU A 6 -3.46 18.87 -2.67
CA LEU A 6 -2.83 17.79 -3.40
C LEU A 6 -2.79 18.15 -4.88
N TRP A 7 -1.64 17.94 -5.47
CA TRP A 7 -1.43 18.17 -6.91
C TRP A 7 -1.26 16.84 -7.63
N PHE A 8 -1.80 16.72 -8.81
CA PHE A 8 -1.59 15.56 -9.67
C PHE A 8 -1.41 15.97 -11.12
N SER A 9 -0.77 15.10 -11.89
CA SER A 9 -0.63 15.21 -13.35
C SER A 9 -1.08 13.90 -13.98
N LYS A 10 -1.83 14.00 -15.07
CA LYS A 10 -2.15 12.84 -15.92
C LYS A 10 -1.13 12.80 -17.07
N ASP A 11 -0.44 11.68 -17.25
CA ASP A 11 0.40 11.40 -18.43
C ASP A 11 1.41 12.52 -18.79
N GLY A 12 2.01 13.15 -17.78
CA GLY A 12 2.96 14.24 -17.98
C GLY A 12 2.32 15.57 -18.42
N THR A 13 1.01 15.69 -18.34
CA THR A 13 0.27 16.93 -18.58
C THR A 13 0.50 17.95 -17.47
N GLU A 14 -0.08 19.14 -17.63
CA GLU A 14 0.00 20.21 -16.66
C GLU A 14 -0.51 19.73 -15.27
N LYS A 15 0.21 20.13 -14.20
CA LYS A 15 -0.15 19.81 -12.82
C LYS A 15 -1.41 20.56 -12.43
N GLN A 16 -2.35 19.87 -11.82
CA GLN A 16 -3.58 20.48 -11.31
C GLN A 16 -3.86 20.06 -9.88
N ALA A 17 -4.52 20.95 -9.11
CA ALA A 17 -4.93 20.65 -7.74
C ALA A 17 -6.08 19.64 -7.76
N LEU A 18 -5.96 18.59 -6.92
CA LEU A 18 -7.01 17.58 -6.77
C LEU A 18 -8.20 18.17 -6.02
N SER A 19 -9.37 18.05 -6.61
CA SER A 19 -10.64 18.50 -6.05
C SER A 19 -11.66 17.36 -5.99
N GLU A 20 -12.77 17.55 -5.27
CA GLU A 20 -13.87 16.57 -5.24
C GLU A 20 -14.52 16.30 -6.60
N LYS A 21 -14.27 17.16 -7.59
CA LYS A 21 -14.76 17.02 -8.98
C LYS A 21 -13.99 16.01 -9.79
N ASP A 22 -12.77 15.66 -9.38
CA ASP A 22 -11.88 14.71 -10.06
C ASP A 22 -12.26 13.25 -9.75
N THR A 23 -13.54 12.93 -9.93
CA THR A 23 -14.16 11.68 -9.48
C THR A 23 -13.51 10.42 -10.04
N GLU A 24 -12.99 10.46 -11.27
CA GLU A 24 -12.32 9.31 -11.90
C GLU A 24 -11.00 8.97 -11.18
N VAL A 25 -10.17 9.98 -10.91
CA VAL A 25 -8.90 9.82 -10.21
C VAL A 25 -9.14 9.36 -8.78
N ILE A 26 -10.07 10.03 -8.09
CA ILE A 26 -10.47 9.69 -6.72
C ILE A 26 -10.97 8.25 -6.63
N LYS A 27 -11.81 7.80 -7.57
CA LYS A 27 -12.35 6.44 -7.58
C LYS A 27 -11.22 5.41 -7.75
N LYS A 28 -10.29 5.61 -8.69
CA LYS A 28 -9.12 4.73 -8.88
C LYS A 28 -8.28 4.65 -7.60
N MET A 29 -8.05 5.78 -6.93
CA MET A 29 -7.32 5.82 -5.66
C MET A 29 -8.08 5.10 -4.54
N ILE A 30 -9.38 5.30 -4.41
CA ILE A 30 -10.22 4.61 -3.42
C ILE A 30 -10.14 3.09 -3.61
N ASP A 31 -10.27 2.62 -4.85
CA ASP A 31 -10.22 1.20 -5.16
C ASP A 31 -8.83 0.61 -4.82
N ALA A 32 -7.75 1.31 -5.16
CA ALA A 32 -6.39 0.91 -4.81
C ALA A 32 -6.17 0.87 -3.28
N ILE A 33 -6.62 1.90 -2.55
CA ILE A 33 -6.49 1.95 -1.09
C ILE A 33 -7.31 0.82 -0.44
N ARG A 34 -8.55 0.61 -0.89
CA ARG A 34 -9.44 -0.43 -0.36
C ARG A 34 -8.88 -1.83 -0.55
N GLU A 35 -8.33 -2.11 -1.73
CA GLU A 35 -7.80 -3.42 -2.07
C GLU A 35 -6.46 -3.69 -1.38
N ARG A 36 -5.53 -2.74 -1.44
CA ARG A 36 -4.14 -2.94 -1.02
C ARG A 36 -3.90 -2.58 0.45
N TYR A 37 -4.71 -1.67 1.03
CA TYR A 37 -4.54 -1.15 2.39
C TYR A 37 -5.88 -1.08 3.14
N PRO A 38 -6.58 -2.22 3.32
CA PRO A 38 -7.94 -2.27 3.86
C PRO A 38 -8.07 -1.69 5.27
N GLU A 39 -7.05 -1.86 6.12
CA GLU A 39 -7.09 -1.29 7.47
C GLU A 39 -6.99 0.24 7.46
N ALA A 40 -6.15 0.80 6.59
CA ALA A 40 -6.09 2.24 6.39
C ALA A 40 -7.41 2.78 5.83
N TYR A 41 -7.99 2.10 4.84
CA TYR A 41 -9.31 2.46 4.30
C TYR A 41 -10.40 2.45 5.37
N LYS A 42 -10.44 1.42 6.21
CA LYS A 42 -11.39 1.30 7.32
C LYS A 42 -11.24 2.44 8.34
N ALA A 43 -10.01 2.76 8.72
CA ALA A 43 -9.72 3.86 9.64
C ALA A 43 -10.16 5.20 9.06
N LEU A 44 -9.84 5.47 7.79
CA LEU A 44 -10.24 6.68 7.06
C LEU A 44 -11.76 6.79 6.90
N SER A 45 -12.41 5.69 6.56
CA SER A 45 -13.87 5.63 6.40
C SER A 45 -14.58 5.97 7.72
N LYS A 46 -14.07 5.49 8.84
CA LYS A 46 -14.58 5.82 10.18
C LYS A 46 -14.33 7.28 10.54
N GLU A 47 -13.15 7.81 10.20
CA GLU A 47 -12.78 9.21 10.47
C GLU A 47 -13.75 10.20 9.80
N TYR A 48 -14.07 9.94 8.53
CA TYR A 48 -14.90 10.83 7.71
C TYR A 48 -16.37 10.41 7.59
N GLN A 49 -16.84 9.50 8.42
CA GLN A 49 -18.20 8.95 8.36
C GLN A 49 -19.30 10.04 8.37
N LYS A 50 -19.06 11.15 9.06
CA LYS A 50 -20.00 12.28 9.10
C LYS A 50 -20.26 12.90 7.72
N SER A 51 -19.31 12.79 6.79
CA SER A 51 -19.41 13.30 5.43
C SER A 51 -19.95 12.27 4.43
N ALA A 52 -20.31 11.07 4.86
CA ALA A 52 -20.66 9.93 3.99
C ALA A 52 -21.90 10.20 3.09
N MET A 53 -22.79 11.12 3.48
CA MET A 53 -23.95 11.50 2.67
C MET A 53 -23.55 12.26 1.40
N ASN A 54 -22.45 13.03 1.43
CA ASN A 54 -21.86 13.64 0.23
C ASN A 54 -20.74 12.75 -0.28
N VAL A 55 -21.08 11.75 -1.09
CA VAL A 55 -20.15 10.72 -1.54
C VAL A 55 -18.90 11.28 -2.24
N PRO A 56 -18.97 12.21 -3.20
CA PRO A 56 -17.78 12.78 -3.83
C PRO A 56 -16.83 13.43 -2.82
N TYR A 57 -17.35 14.26 -1.95
CA TYR A 57 -16.56 14.93 -0.90
C TYR A 57 -15.98 13.95 0.12
N TYR A 58 -16.76 12.96 0.54
CA TYR A 58 -16.29 11.89 1.44
C TYR A 58 -15.10 11.13 0.85
N GLN A 59 -15.21 10.71 -0.41
CA GLN A 59 -14.14 10.01 -1.11
C GLN A 59 -12.91 10.89 -1.29
N PHE A 60 -13.09 12.15 -1.64
CA PHE A 60 -12.02 13.14 -1.71
C PHE A 60 -11.26 13.28 -0.38
N LEU A 61 -11.97 13.39 0.75
CA LEU A 61 -11.36 13.49 2.08
C LEU A 61 -10.50 12.25 2.42
N ILE A 62 -10.98 11.05 2.09
CA ILE A 62 -10.25 9.80 2.30
C ILE A 62 -8.93 9.81 1.49
N VAL A 63 -9.02 10.08 0.18
CA VAL A 63 -7.85 10.12 -0.71
C VAL A 63 -6.87 11.19 -0.26
N ARG A 64 -7.37 12.41 0.00
CA ARG A 64 -6.56 13.53 0.46
C ARG A 64 -5.78 13.19 1.72
N ARG A 65 -6.43 12.61 2.74
CA ARG A 65 -5.75 12.24 3.99
C ARG A 65 -4.75 11.12 3.78
N PHE A 66 -5.09 10.11 2.99
CA PHE A 66 -4.18 9.00 2.68
C PHE A 66 -2.91 9.51 1.99
N CYS A 67 -3.05 10.32 0.95
CA CYS A 67 -1.92 10.90 0.22
C CYS A 67 -1.04 11.76 1.13
N LYS A 68 -1.63 12.66 1.92
CA LYS A 68 -0.88 13.50 2.86
C LYS A 68 -0.11 12.72 3.94
N CYS A 69 -0.53 11.52 4.27
CA CYS A 69 0.14 10.69 5.26
C CYS A 69 1.27 9.84 4.68
N ASN A 70 1.28 9.63 3.34
CA ASN A 70 2.13 8.64 2.70
C ASN A 70 2.99 9.16 1.55
N PHE A 71 2.66 10.33 0.99
CA PHE A 71 3.45 10.96 -0.06
C PHE A 71 4.08 12.24 0.49
N GLY A 72 5.31 12.48 0.09
CA GLY A 72 6.11 13.61 0.52
C GLY A 72 5.72 14.94 -0.14
N LYS A 73 6.66 15.86 -0.19
CA LYS A 73 6.52 17.10 -0.94
C LYS A 73 6.63 16.82 -2.43
N LEU A 74 5.89 17.59 -3.21
CA LEU A 74 5.96 17.50 -4.67
C LEU A 74 7.40 17.66 -5.14
N ASP A 75 7.98 16.62 -5.68
CA ASP A 75 9.30 16.61 -6.29
C ASP A 75 9.26 16.05 -7.72
N THR A 76 10.42 15.88 -8.34
CA THR A 76 10.57 15.33 -9.68
C THR A 76 11.45 14.08 -9.70
N THR A 77 11.80 13.57 -8.52
CA THR A 77 12.78 12.49 -8.38
C THR A 77 12.13 11.13 -8.57
N THR A 78 10.98 10.92 -7.96
CA THR A 78 10.20 9.68 -8.05
C THR A 78 8.71 9.99 -8.20
N TYR A 79 8.01 9.15 -8.95
CA TYR A 79 6.56 9.26 -9.02
C TYR A 79 5.94 8.60 -7.79
N ASP A 80 5.02 9.29 -7.10
CA ASP A 80 4.22 8.74 -6.00
C ASP A 80 3.39 7.53 -6.44
N ILE A 81 2.96 7.55 -7.70
CA ILE A 81 2.24 6.45 -8.36
C ILE A 81 2.96 6.13 -9.65
N ASP A 82 3.48 4.92 -9.80
CA ASP A 82 4.15 4.49 -11.01
C ASP A 82 3.16 4.10 -12.14
N ASN A 83 3.69 3.83 -13.33
CA ASN A 83 2.91 3.44 -14.51
C ASN A 83 2.12 2.12 -14.33
N LEU A 84 2.46 1.32 -13.32
CA LEU A 84 1.75 0.10 -12.94
C LEU A 84 0.73 0.34 -11.83
N GLY A 85 0.54 1.59 -11.40
CA GLY A 85 -0.36 1.99 -10.34
C GLY A 85 0.13 1.57 -8.94
N ARG A 86 1.44 1.30 -8.75
CA ARG A 86 2.01 1.05 -7.43
C ARG A 86 2.22 2.37 -6.72
N LEU A 87 1.96 2.37 -5.40
CA LEU A 87 2.11 3.53 -4.55
C LEU A 87 3.51 3.51 -3.92
N ASN A 88 4.33 4.52 -4.20
CA ASN A 88 5.68 4.68 -3.67
C ASN A 88 5.62 5.59 -2.45
N PHE A 89 5.54 4.98 -1.25
CA PHE A 89 5.43 5.75 -0.02
C PHE A 89 6.74 6.39 0.38
N GLU A 90 6.65 7.61 0.90
CA GLU A 90 7.74 8.37 1.44
C GLU A 90 7.60 8.57 2.95
N LYS A 91 8.73 8.87 3.61
CA LYS A 91 8.71 9.24 5.02
C LYS A 91 8.25 10.69 5.17
N VAL A 92 6.97 10.85 5.46
CA VAL A 92 6.38 12.17 5.69
C VAL A 92 6.72 12.70 7.08
N GLU A 93 7.23 13.92 7.16
CA GLU A 93 7.41 14.67 8.42
C GLU A 93 6.05 15.19 8.89
N CYS A 94 5.41 14.42 9.78
CA CYS A 94 4.09 14.73 10.30
C CYS A 94 4.20 15.44 11.65
N PRO A 95 3.59 16.64 11.85
CA PRO A 95 3.62 17.33 13.13
C PRO A 95 2.84 16.60 14.24
N LEU A 96 1.95 15.66 13.88
CA LEU A 96 1.17 14.85 14.81
C LEU A 96 1.84 13.50 15.13
N ARG A 97 3.08 13.29 14.73
CA ARG A 97 3.79 12.03 15.01
C ARG A 97 3.94 11.83 16.52
N GLY A 98 3.60 10.63 16.99
CA GLY A 98 3.55 10.27 18.41
C GLY A 98 2.22 10.57 19.11
N GLU A 99 1.35 11.42 18.54
CA GLU A 99 0.04 11.77 19.12
C GLU A 99 -1.14 11.33 18.23
N CYS A 100 -0.86 10.94 16.99
CA CYS A 100 -1.91 10.58 16.03
C CYS A 100 -2.48 9.19 16.33
N LYS A 101 -3.77 9.11 16.63
CA LYS A 101 -4.49 7.83 16.87
C LYS A 101 -4.43 6.83 15.70
N ASN A 102 -4.12 7.31 14.50
CA ASN A 102 -4.04 6.53 13.27
C ASN A 102 -2.58 6.33 12.82
N GLU A 103 -1.60 6.61 13.69
CA GLU A 103 -0.20 6.37 13.39
C GLU A 103 0.06 4.87 13.17
N GLY A 104 0.82 4.53 12.14
CA GLY A 104 1.08 3.13 11.76
C GLY A 104 -0.11 2.40 11.09
N ILE A 105 -1.30 3.04 11.04
CA ILE A 105 -2.49 2.49 10.36
C ILE A 105 -2.70 3.18 9.01
N ILE A 106 -2.72 4.52 9.01
CA ILE A 106 -2.89 5.31 7.78
C ILE A 106 -1.53 5.69 7.20
N CYS A 107 -0.57 6.12 8.01
CA CYS A 107 0.79 6.37 7.59
C CYS A 107 1.62 5.09 7.65
N SER A 108 2.31 4.77 6.55
CA SER A 108 3.01 3.49 6.34
C SER A 108 2.07 2.29 6.56
N PRO A 109 0.94 2.24 5.85
CA PRO A 109 -0.08 1.22 6.07
C PRO A 109 0.43 -0.15 5.64
N LYS A 110 0.02 -1.19 6.38
CA LYS A 110 0.37 -2.58 6.04
C LYS A 110 -0.31 -3.00 4.73
N PHE A 111 0.49 -3.49 3.79
CA PHE A 111 -0.01 -4.00 2.51
C PHE A 111 -0.78 -5.31 2.69
N ASN A 112 -1.92 -5.44 2.02
CA ASN A 112 -2.71 -6.65 2.00
C ASN A 112 -2.20 -7.62 0.92
N SER A 113 -1.30 -8.50 1.30
CA SER A 113 -0.73 -9.52 0.42
C SER A 113 -1.71 -10.62 0.00
N LYS A 114 -2.87 -10.72 0.64
CA LYS A 114 -3.83 -11.84 0.49
C LYS A 114 -3.22 -13.21 0.82
N LEU A 115 -2.06 -13.24 1.44
CA LEU A 115 -1.40 -14.46 1.88
C LEU A 115 -2.08 -15.01 3.14
N SER A 116 -2.18 -16.33 3.23
CA SER A 116 -2.55 -16.98 4.49
C SER A 116 -1.41 -16.87 5.51
N PRO A 117 -1.68 -17.01 6.83
CA PRO A 117 -0.62 -16.96 7.85
C PRO A 117 0.50 -17.99 7.65
N ALA A 118 0.19 -19.15 7.04
CA ALA A 118 1.18 -20.15 6.70
C ALA A 118 2.06 -19.73 5.52
N GLU A 119 1.44 -19.20 4.47
CA GLU A 119 2.16 -18.65 3.31
C GLU A 119 3.01 -17.44 3.73
N GLU A 120 2.50 -16.56 4.57
CA GLU A 120 3.24 -15.39 5.06
C GLU A 120 4.52 -15.81 5.81
N ARG A 121 4.44 -16.81 6.69
CA ARG A 121 5.63 -17.36 7.40
C ARG A 121 6.66 -17.94 6.44
N VAL A 122 6.22 -18.75 5.46
CA VAL A 122 7.10 -19.32 4.44
C VAL A 122 7.77 -18.23 3.61
N MET A 123 6.98 -17.28 3.13
CA MET A 123 7.47 -16.20 2.25
C MET A 123 8.40 -15.22 2.97
N ASN A 124 8.16 -14.96 4.28
CA ASN A 124 9.08 -14.15 5.09
C ASN A 124 10.48 -14.80 5.17
N LEU A 125 10.57 -16.09 5.42
CA LEU A 125 11.86 -16.78 5.44
C LEU A 125 12.55 -16.77 4.06
N ILE A 126 11.80 -16.93 2.98
CA ILE A 126 12.33 -16.80 1.60
C ILE A 126 12.83 -15.38 1.33
N TYR A 127 12.12 -14.35 1.83
CA TYR A 127 12.55 -12.96 1.72
C TYR A 127 13.85 -12.70 2.48
N GLN A 128 14.03 -13.32 3.65
CA GLN A 128 15.28 -13.28 4.44
C GLN A 128 16.44 -14.03 3.79
N GLY A 129 16.21 -14.72 2.66
CA GLY A 129 17.26 -15.37 1.88
C GLY A 129 17.32 -16.88 2.01
N PHE A 130 16.60 -17.50 2.95
CA PHE A 130 16.62 -18.95 3.15
C PHE A 130 16.18 -19.73 1.90
N THR A 131 16.77 -20.89 1.72
CA THR A 131 16.36 -21.88 0.69
C THR A 131 15.06 -22.56 1.10
N LYS A 132 14.37 -23.21 0.15
CA LYS A 132 13.12 -23.94 0.45
C LYS A 132 13.37 -25.12 1.41
N GLU A 133 14.53 -25.71 1.35
CA GLU A 133 14.98 -26.80 2.22
C GLU A 133 15.14 -26.29 3.66
N GLU A 134 15.89 -25.21 3.87
CA GLU A 134 16.08 -24.58 5.18
C GLU A 134 14.75 -24.05 5.76
N VAL A 135 13.85 -23.54 4.93
CA VAL A 135 12.51 -23.15 5.36
C VAL A 135 11.71 -24.34 5.86
N GLY A 136 11.80 -25.48 5.17
CA GLY A 136 11.18 -26.73 5.58
C GLY A 136 11.67 -27.20 6.95
N GLU A 137 12.98 -27.18 7.18
CA GLU A 137 13.59 -27.53 8.47
C GLU A 137 13.13 -26.59 9.59
N LYS A 138 13.20 -25.26 9.35
CA LYS A 138 12.78 -24.23 10.33
C LYS A 138 11.31 -24.32 10.74
N LEU A 139 10.42 -24.65 9.79
CA LEU A 139 8.99 -24.71 10.02
C LEU A 139 8.48 -26.14 10.32
N CYS A 140 9.36 -27.13 10.34
CA CYS A 140 9.02 -28.55 10.48
C CYS A 140 7.98 -28.99 9.43
N LEU A 141 8.13 -28.55 8.17
CA LEU A 141 7.23 -28.85 7.06
C LEU A 141 7.95 -29.67 5.98
N SER A 142 7.20 -30.53 5.31
CA SER A 142 7.75 -31.31 4.20
C SER A 142 8.15 -30.40 3.03
N PRO A 143 9.19 -30.78 2.24
CA PRO A 143 9.60 -30.02 1.07
C PRO A 143 8.47 -29.82 0.06
N ASN A 144 7.55 -30.77 -0.04
CA ASN A 144 6.38 -30.65 -0.91
C ASN A 144 5.39 -29.61 -0.42
N THR A 145 5.17 -29.54 0.90
CA THR A 145 4.33 -28.53 1.53
C THR A 145 4.89 -27.12 1.30
N ILE A 146 6.21 -26.94 1.45
CA ILE A 146 6.87 -25.65 1.16
C ILE A 146 6.69 -25.27 -0.31
N LYS A 147 6.90 -26.20 -1.26
CA LYS A 147 6.67 -25.94 -2.69
C LYS A 147 5.23 -25.50 -2.98
N GLN A 148 4.25 -26.11 -2.32
CA GLN A 148 2.83 -25.74 -2.47
C GLN A 148 2.56 -24.33 -1.94
N HIS A 149 3.06 -23.99 -0.73
CA HIS A 149 2.90 -22.65 -0.17
C HIS A 149 3.54 -21.59 -1.05
N VAL A 150 4.76 -21.81 -1.54
CA VAL A 150 5.44 -20.88 -2.45
C VAL A 150 4.65 -20.69 -3.75
N ARG A 151 4.18 -21.80 -4.37
CA ARG A 151 3.41 -21.72 -5.61
C ARG A 151 2.09 -20.95 -5.41
N SER A 152 1.37 -21.23 -4.33
CA SER A 152 0.13 -20.55 -3.99
C SER A 152 0.37 -19.06 -3.70
N ALA A 153 1.43 -18.74 -2.94
CA ALA A 153 1.81 -17.36 -2.65
C ALA A 153 2.17 -16.59 -3.93
N TYR A 154 2.98 -17.18 -4.81
CA TYR A 154 3.34 -16.54 -6.08
C TYR A 154 2.10 -16.26 -6.95
N CYS A 155 1.18 -17.21 -7.02
CA CYS A 155 -0.08 -17.03 -7.74
C CYS A 155 -0.91 -15.88 -7.18
N LYS A 156 -1.03 -15.77 -5.84
CA LYS A 156 -1.76 -14.68 -5.16
C LYS A 156 -1.11 -13.31 -5.34
N LEU A 157 0.21 -13.28 -5.38
CA LEU A 157 0.99 -12.05 -5.53
C LEU A 157 1.19 -11.65 -7.00
N GLY A 158 0.86 -12.52 -7.96
CA GLY A 158 1.07 -12.29 -9.38
C GLY A 158 2.55 -12.23 -9.76
N VAL A 159 3.42 -12.99 -9.07
CA VAL A 159 4.86 -13.08 -9.34
C VAL A 159 5.24 -14.49 -9.82
N HIS A 160 6.31 -14.59 -10.59
CA HIS A 160 6.73 -15.85 -11.22
C HIS A 160 7.99 -16.44 -10.60
N ASP A 161 8.84 -15.61 -9.99
CA ASP A 161 10.10 -16.04 -9.41
C ASP A 161 10.44 -15.32 -8.10
N LYS A 162 11.57 -15.74 -7.46
CA LYS A 162 12.04 -15.16 -6.20
C LYS A 162 12.49 -13.71 -6.38
N GLY A 163 13.05 -13.34 -7.51
CA GLY A 163 13.51 -11.96 -7.77
C GLY A 163 12.35 -10.98 -7.83
N GLU A 164 11.31 -11.33 -8.60
CA GLU A 164 10.07 -10.54 -8.67
C GLU A 164 9.39 -10.44 -7.30
N PHE A 165 9.34 -11.54 -6.55
CA PHE A 165 8.79 -11.54 -5.19
C PHE A 165 9.56 -10.61 -4.26
N VAL A 166 10.91 -10.71 -4.22
CA VAL A 166 11.74 -9.88 -3.33
C VAL A 166 11.56 -8.40 -3.67
N LYS A 167 11.53 -8.07 -4.96
CA LYS A 167 11.27 -6.71 -5.43
C LYS A 167 9.89 -6.24 -4.96
N LEU A 168 8.83 -7.02 -5.21
CA LEU A 168 7.47 -6.70 -4.80
C LEU A 168 7.37 -6.51 -3.28
N ALA A 169 7.98 -7.41 -2.51
CA ALA A 169 7.96 -7.36 -1.05
C ALA A 169 8.67 -6.11 -0.51
N LYS A 170 9.81 -5.74 -1.10
CA LYS A 170 10.55 -4.52 -0.74
C LYS A 170 9.76 -3.26 -1.09
N ASP A 171 9.21 -3.19 -2.31
CA ASP A 171 8.47 -2.02 -2.79
C ASP A 171 7.17 -1.75 -1.99
N ASN A 172 6.60 -2.78 -1.37
CA ASN A 172 5.35 -2.67 -0.60
C ASN A 172 5.53 -2.85 0.92
N GLY A 173 6.77 -3.00 1.41
CA GLY A 173 7.04 -3.15 2.84
C GLY A 173 6.31 -4.34 3.49
N PHE A 174 6.36 -5.53 2.86
CA PHE A 174 5.66 -6.73 3.36
C PHE A 174 6.21 -7.25 4.69
N PHE A 175 7.52 -7.14 4.88
CA PHE A 175 8.28 -7.72 6.00
C PHE A 175 9.27 -6.74 6.57
#